data_5396f89cd4481e090ebc9b6fcfa3bedb
#
_entry.id   5396f89cd4481e090ebc9b6fcfa3bedb
#
_cell.length_a   1.000
_cell.length_b   1.000
_cell.length_c   1.000
_cell.angle_alpha   90.00
_cell.angle_beta   90.00
_cell.angle_gamma   90.00
#
_symmetry.space_group_name_H-M   'P 1'
#
loop_
_entity.id
_entity.type
_entity.pdbx_description
1 polymer ?
#
loop_
_entity_poly.entity_id
_entity_poly.type
_entity_poly.pdbx_seq_one_letter_code
_entity_poly.pdbx_strand_id
1 'polypeptide(L)'
;MNDASAAKLPVEYAGLSLELNVNDPVLIADGLIRLVVTQTKGKSGGIVTCVVDDGGPVSKRKGINVPGTLVDLPAIGPHDKLALEHALQHGADYIAVSYVRNAADLLPAKKAIKKAGQHVPIIAKIEHPAALENLEEILDMADGVMVARGDLGVEIPLEQVPLAQQNIIDGALQRGMPVIVATQMLDSMILNSRPTRAEVSDISNAIRFGATGVMLSGETASGNYPLLSVETMAKIAIATEQGLDSAGAIPSGLARYKATRAVAHAGVELAKTSNAVRLIVATEHGNAPRLVAGHQPGIPITAVSDRIRAARRVQLLPGVDSIIIKEHQRGSDTMQAAVSALLADGRLNLGDRVVAISGSPLAMRGATSTIRMYRIEKDGTILGAE
;
A
#
# COMPACT_ATOMS: atom_id res chain seq x y z
N MET A 1 -15.09 -30.19 -36.45
CA MET A 1 -14.42 -28.95 -36.86
C MET A 1 -15.42 -27.85 -36.65
N ASN A 2 -15.26 -27.09 -35.56
CA ASN A 2 -16.18 -25.99 -35.24
C ASN A 2 -15.82 -24.82 -36.16
N ASP A 3 -16.80 -24.34 -36.86
CA ASP A 3 -16.74 -23.16 -37.72
C ASP A 3 -16.35 -21.96 -36.86
N ALA A 4 -15.08 -21.55 -36.94
CA ALA A 4 -14.58 -20.38 -36.21
C ALA A 4 -15.07 -19.14 -36.94
N SER A 5 -16.30 -18.73 -36.68
CA SER A 5 -16.80 -17.43 -37.13
C SER A 5 -15.95 -16.34 -36.52
N ALA A 6 -15.30 -15.52 -37.38
CA ALA A 6 -14.49 -14.39 -36.91
C ALA A 6 -15.32 -13.42 -36.07
N ALA A 7 -15.06 -13.39 -34.78
CA ALA A 7 -15.70 -12.45 -33.85
C ALA A 7 -15.05 -11.07 -33.97
N LYS A 8 -15.84 -10.01 -33.93
CA LYS A 8 -15.35 -8.64 -33.79
C LYS A 8 -15.53 -8.16 -32.36
N LEU A 9 -14.44 -7.81 -31.70
CA LEU A 9 -14.47 -7.24 -30.36
C LEU A 9 -14.24 -5.72 -30.46
N PRO A 10 -15.17 -4.89 -29.99
CA PRO A 10 -14.96 -3.45 -29.93
C PRO A 10 -13.96 -3.10 -28.84
N VAL A 11 -13.01 -2.22 -29.18
CA VAL A 11 -11.97 -1.70 -28.26
C VAL A 11 -12.13 -0.18 -28.20
N GLU A 12 -12.17 0.38 -27.00
CA GLU A 12 -12.37 1.84 -26.81
C GLU A 12 -11.16 2.67 -27.25
N TYR A 13 -9.95 2.10 -27.23
CA TYR A 13 -8.72 2.77 -27.61
C TYR A 13 -8.47 2.74 -29.12
N ALA A 14 -8.72 3.85 -29.79
CA ALA A 14 -8.57 3.96 -31.25
C ALA A 14 -7.11 3.90 -31.74
N GLY A 15 -6.12 4.18 -30.86
CA GLY A 15 -4.68 4.12 -31.16
C GLY A 15 -4.13 2.69 -31.28
N LEU A 16 -4.81 1.69 -30.74
CA LEU A 16 -4.30 0.32 -30.64
C LEU A 16 -3.78 -0.24 -31.97
N SER A 17 -4.47 0.02 -33.09
CA SER A 17 -4.09 -0.46 -34.41
C SER A 17 -2.87 0.28 -35.03
N LEU A 18 -2.44 1.39 -34.41
CA LEU A 18 -1.21 2.10 -34.80
C LEU A 18 0.01 1.57 -34.05
N GLU A 19 -0.17 1.07 -32.87
CA GLU A 19 0.90 0.70 -31.94
C GLU A 19 1.25 -0.78 -32.01
N LEU A 20 0.29 -1.63 -32.42
CA LEU A 20 0.50 -3.07 -32.56
C LEU A 20 1.20 -3.42 -33.88
N ASN A 21 2.12 -4.39 -33.79
CA ASN A 21 2.81 -5.00 -34.92
C ASN A 21 2.34 -6.44 -35.11
N VAL A 22 2.64 -6.99 -36.29
CA VAL A 22 2.41 -8.43 -36.58
C VAL A 22 3.28 -9.25 -35.60
N ASN A 23 2.71 -10.30 -35.05
CA ASN A 23 3.22 -11.20 -34.00
C ASN A 23 3.17 -10.64 -32.59
N ASP A 24 2.68 -9.42 -32.34
CA ASP A 24 2.48 -8.94 -31.00
C ASP A 24 1.38 -9.77 -30.29
N PRO A 25 1.57 -10.13 -29.02
CA PRO A 25 0.53 -10.78 -28.23
C PRO A 25 -0.54 -9.76 -27.80
N VAL A 26 -1.79 -10.18 -27.85
CA VAL A 26 -2.91 -9.44 -27.28
C VAL A 26 -3.60 -10.35 -26.26
N LEU A 27 -3.62 -9.93 -25.02
CA LEU A 27 -4.19 -10.69 -23.91
C LEU A 27 -5.51 -10.06 -23.48
N ILE A 28 -6.51 -10.89 -23.19
CA ILE A 28 -7.84 -10.46 -22.76
C ILE A 28 -8.17 -11.17 -21.45
N ALA A 29 -8.90 -10.49 -20.58
CA ALA A 29 -9.37 -11.02 -19.29
C ALA A 29 -8.19 -11.53 -18.43
N ASP A 30 -7.24 -10.66 -18.16
CA ASP A 30 -6.07 -10.92 -17.30
C ASP A 30 -5.19 -12.09 -17.82
N GLY A 31 -5.10 -12.20 -19.15
CA GLY A 31 -4.27 -13.21 -19.82
C GLY A 31 -4.94 -14.58 -20.00
N LEU A 32 -6.21 -14.75 -19.59
CA LEU A 32 -6.96 -16.00 -19.80
C LEU A 32 -7.22 -16.32 -21.28
N ILE A 33 -7.23 -15.31 -22.12
CA ILE A 33 -7.39 -15.45 -23.57
C ILE A 33 -6.19 -14.81 -24.23
N ARG A 34 -5.53 -15.57 -25.08
CA ARG A 34 -4.35 -15.12 -25.82
C ARG A 34 -4.61 -15.08 -27.30
N LEU A 35 -4.33 -13.93 -27.89
CA LEU A 35 -4.40 -13.69 -29.32
C LEU A 35 -3.02 -13.28 -29.83
N VAL A 36 -2.74 -13.54 -31.10
CA VAL A 36 -1.53 -13.08 -31.79
C VAL A 36 -1.92 -12.26 -32.99
N VAL A 37 -1.38 -11.06 -33.14
CA VAL A 37 -1.66 -10.17 -34.26
C VAL A 37 -1.13 -10.77 -35.56
N THR A 38 -2.01 -10.91 -36.54
CA THR A 38 -1.64 -11.37 -37.91
C THR A 38 -1.67 -10.25 -38.92
N GLN A 39 -2.52 -9.23 -38.71
CA GLN A 39 -2.59 -8.06 -39.58
C GLN A 39 -2.99 -6.82 -38.79
N THR A 40 -2.33 -5.71 -39.09
CA THR A 40 -2.75 -4.38 -38.63
C THR A 40 -2.71 -3.42 -39.80
N LYS A 41 -3.63 -2.47 -39.87
CA LYS A 41 -3.67 -1.47 -40.96
C LYS A 41 -2.92 -0.19 -40.60
N GLY A 42 -2.30 -0.08 -39.43
CA GLY A 42 -1.56 1.12 -39.01
C GLY A 42 -2.37 2.40 -39.12
N LYS A 43 -3.68 2.35 -38.84
CA LYS A 43 -4.62 3.45 -39.03
C LYS A 43 -5.45 3.63 -37.78
N SER A 44 -5.56 4.85 -37.26
CA SER A 44 -6.39 5.15 -36.09
C SER A 44 -7.83 4.65 -36.29
N GLY A 45 -8.35 3.92 -35.30
CA GLY A 45 -9.66 3.26 -35.39
C GLY A 45 -9.69 2.09 -36.39
N GLY A 46 -8.52 1.58 -36.81
CA GLY A 46 -8.39 0.44 -37.69
C GLY A 46 -8.75 -0.89 -37.05
N ILE A 47 -8.88 -1.91 -37.89
CA ILE A 47 -9.11 -3.29 -37.43
C ILE A 47 -7.74 -3.95 -37.26
N VAL A 48 -7.51 -4.54 -36.09
CA VAL A 48 -6.42 -5.49 -35.86
C VAL A 48 -6.98 -6.89 -36.02
N THR A 49 -6.35 -7.68 -36.88
CA THR A 49 -6.72 -9.09 -37.07
C THR A 49 -5.79 -9.96 -36.28
N CYS A 50 -6.33 -10.84 -35.49
CA CYS A 50 -5.58 -11.76 -34.63
C CYS A 50 -6.00 -13.20 -34.90
N VAL A 51 -5.10 -14.12 -34.66
CA VAL A 51 -5.41 -15.55 -34.47
C VAL A 51 -5.55 -15.84 -32.97
N VAL A 52 -6.48 -16.70 -32.62
CA VAL A 52 -6.66 -17.17 -31.24
C VAL A 52 -5.64 -18.26 -30.98
N ASP A 53 -4.74 -18.02 -30.02
CA ASP A 53 -3.75 -19.00 -29.55
C ASP A 53 -4.36 -19.80 -28.38
N ASP A 54 -4.89 -19.09 -27.38
CA ASP A 54 -5.67 -19.65 -26.27
C ASP A 54 -7.05 -18.98 -26.22
N GLY A 55 -8.10 -19.79 -26.30
CA GLY A 55 -9.47 -19.31 -26.39
C GLY A 55 -10.24 -19.44 -25.08
N GLY A 56 -11.32 -18.69 -24.97
CA GLY A 56 -12.20 -18.75 -23.80
C GLY A 56 -13.41 -17.83 -23.94
N PRO A 57 -14.32 -17.82 -22.93
CA PRO A 57 -15.48 -16.95 -22.93
C PRO A 57 -15.06 -15.49 -22.67
N VAL A 58 -15.50 -14.58 -23.54
CA VAL A 58 -15.28 -13.13 -23.39
C VAL A 58 -16.56 -12.49 -22.91
N SER A 59 -16.51 -11.86 -21.73
CA SER A 59 -17.60 -11.03 -21.22
C SER A 59 -17.36 -9.55 -21.52
N LYS A 60 -18.41 -8.73 -21.36
CA LYS A 60 -18.31 -7.27 -21.53
C LYS A 60 -17.36 -6.64 -20.50
N ARG A 61 -16.68 -5.56 -20.91
CA ARG A 61 -15.81 -4.75 -20.04
C ARG A 61 -14.61 -5.50 -19.48
N LYS A 62 -14.04 -6.43 -20.24
CA LYS A 62 -12.77 -7.07 -19.89
C LYS A 62 -11.58 -6.23 -20.37
N GLY A 63 -10.54 -6.20 -19.54
CA GLY A 63 -9.28 -5.54 -19.88
C GLY A 63 -8.59 -6.19 -21.09
N ILE A 64 -7.83 -5.39 -21.81
CA ILE A 64 -6.95 -5.83 -22.87
C ILE A 64 -5.54 -5.37 -22.49
N ASN A 65 -4.61 -6.31 -22.48
CA ASN A 65 -3.18 -6.05 -22.29
C ASN A 65 -2.44 -6.38 -23.58
N VAL A 66 -1.40 -5.62 -23.84
CA VAL A 66 -0.54 -5.79 -25.04
C VAL A 66 0.92 -5.78 -24.58
N PRO A 67 1.40 -6.89 -23.97
CA PRO A 67 2.73 -6.96 -23.38
C PRO A 67 3.82 -6.58 -24.38
N GLY A 68 4.76 -5.76 -23.92
CA GLY A 68 5.86 -5.29 -24.76
C GLY A 68 5.53 -4.11 -25.69
N THR A 69 4.26 -3.69 -25.77
CA THR A 69 3.83 -2.53 -26.55
C THR A 69 3.63 -1.31 -25.66
N LEU A 70 4.32 -0.21 -25.96
CA LEU A 70 4.09 1.07 -25.29
C LEU A 70 2.82 1.71 -25.84
N VAL A 71 1.77 1.68 -25.03
CA VAL A 71 0.49 2.30 -25.36
C VAL A 71 0.51 3.78 -24.94
N ASP A 72 0.23 4.69 -25.87
CA ASP A 72 0.20 6.14 -25.63
C ASP A 72 -1.11 6.58 -24.96
N LEU A 73 -1.36 6.04 -23.77
CA LEU A 73 -2.47 6.44 -22.92
C LEU A 73 -1.94 7.17 -21.68
N PRO A 74 -2.55 8.32 -21.31
CA PRO A 74 -2.21 8.97 -20.06
C PRO A 74 -2.62 8.10 -18.88
N ALA A 75 -1.78 8.02 -17.83
CA ALA A 75 -2.10 7.26 -16.62
C ALA A 75 -3.38 7.77 -15.91
N ILE A 76 -3.74 9.05 -16.12
CA ILE A 76 -4.99 9.65 -15.61
C ILE A 76 -5.75 10.25 -16.79
N GLY A 77 -6.72 9.52 -17.28
CA GLY A 77 -7.62 9.92 -18.37
C GLY A 77 -8.73 10.89 -17.92
N PRO A 78 -9.62 11.28 -18.83
CA PRO A 78 -10.74 12.18 -18.51
C PRO A 78 -11.68 11.62 -17.43
N HIS A 79 -12.00 10.33 -17.47
CA HIS A 79 -12.81 9.65 -16.46
C HIS A 79 -12.13 9.62 -15.09
N ASP A 80 -10.82 9.36 -15.06
CA ASP A 80 -10.05 9.30 -13.82
C ASP A 80 -9.98 10.67 -13.14
N LYS A 81 -9.96 11.76 -13.92
CA LYS A 81 -10.03 13.12 -13.37
C LYS A 81 -11.33 13.37 -12.62
N LEU A 82 -12.46 12.94 -13.16
CA LEU A 82 -13.77 13.05 -12.50
C LEU A 82 -13.82 12.19 -11.25
N ALA A 83 -13.33 10.95 -11.33
CA ALA A 83 -13.26 10.05 -10.19
C ALA A 83 -12.37 10.60 -9.08
N LEU A 84 -11.22 11.18 -9.43
CA LEU A 84 -10.29 11.82 -8.51
C LEU A 84 -10.94 13.03 -7.83
N GLU A 85 -11.60 13.92 -8.57
CA GLU A 85 -12.31 15.07 -8.01
C GLU A 85 -13.41 14.60 -7.03
N HIS A 86 -14.18 13.58 -7.41
CA HIS A 86 -15.20 12.98 -6.55
C HIS A 86 -14.59 12.41 -5.26
N ALA A 87 -13.51 11.62 -5.37
CA ALA A 87 -12.82 11.04 -4.22
C ALA A 87 -12.30 12.12 -3.24
N LEU A 88 -11.73 13.20 -3.77
CA LEU A 88 -11.26 14.32 -2.97
C LEU A 88 -12.41 15.05 -2.25
N GLN A 89 -13.55 15.28 -2.92
CA GLN A 89 -14.73 15.88 -2.33
C GLN A 89 -15.32 15.02 -1.19
N HIS A 90 -15.24 13.69 -1.31
CA HIS A 90 -15.75 12.74 -0.31
C HIS A 90 -14.71 12.31 0.74
N GLY A 91 -13.57 12.99 0.80
CA GLY A 91 -12.60 12.84 1.88
C GLY A 91 -11.76 11.58 1.82
N ALA A 92 -11.37 11.16 0.64
CA ALA A 92 -10.41 10.06 0.47
C ALA A 92 -9.14 10.30 1.29
N ASP A 93 -8.66 9.28 1.98
CA ASP A 93 -7.45 9.33 2.80
C ASP A 93 -6.19 9.01 1.98
N TYR A 94 -6.34 8.22 0.90
CA TYR A 94 -5.31 7.90 -0.09
C TYR A 94 -5.90 7.90 -1.51
N ILE A 95 -5.07 8.19 -2.49
CA ILE A 95 -5.37 8.00 -3.92
C ILE A 95 -4.38 6.99 -4.49
N ALA A 96 -4.87 5.90 -5.05
CA ALA A 96 -4.06 4.94 -5.79
C ALA A 96 -4.15 5.22 -7.29
N VAL A 97 -3.00 5.32 -7.96
CA VAL A 97 -2.90 5.57 -9.41
C VAL A 97 -2.45 4.28 -10.09
N SER A 98 -3.28 3.78 -11.02
CA SER A 98 -2.98 2.58 -11.81
C SER A 98 -2.05 2.88 -12.99
N TYR A 99 -1.39 1.86 -13.49
CA TYR A 99 -0.53 1.90 -14.67
C TYR A 99 0.52 3.01 -14.66
N VAL A 100 1.11 3.24 -13.49
CA VAL A 100 2.24 4.17 -13.35
C VAL A 100 3.47 3.55 -14.04
N ARG A 101 4.05 4.26 -15.01
CA ARG A 101 5.24 3.82 -15.79
C ARG A 101 6.48 4.61 -15.40
N ASN A 102 6.29 5.85 -14.93
CA ASN A 102 7.36 6.76 -14.51
C ASN A 102 6.80 7.80 -13.52
N ALA A 103 7.68 8.62 -12.93
CA ALA A 103 7.30 9.63 -11.94
C ALA A 103 6.34 10.69 -12.49
N ALA A 104 6.41 11.01 -13.80
CA ALA A 104 5.56 12.02 -14.42
C ALA A 104 4.08 11.60 -14.46
N ASP A 105 3.78 10.30 -14.48
CA ASP A 105 2.43 9.77 -14.45
C ASP A 105 1.67 10.12 -13.15
N LEU A 106 2.38 10.44 -12.06
CA LEU A 106 1.80 10.88 -10.78
C LEU A 106 1.49 12.38 -10.73
N LEU A 107 2.06 13.19 -11.64
CA LEU A 107 1.93 14.65 -11.60
C LEU A 107 0.49 15.13 -11.77
N PRO A 108 -0.36 14.58 -12.64
CA PRO A 108 -1.76 14.99 -12.76
C PRO A 108 -2.53 14.84 -11.45
N ALA A 109 -2.37 13.72 -10.74
CA ALA A 109 -2.99 13.52 -9.42
C ALA A 109 -2.49 14.52 -8.39
N LYS A 110 -1.17 14.77 -8.30
CA LYS A 110 -0.60 15.76 -7.40
C LYS A 110 -1.13 17.17 -7.68
N LYS A 111 -1.25 17.54 -8.95
CA LYS A 111 -1.80 18.84 -9.36
C LYS A 111 -3.27 18.97 -8.94
N ALA A 112 -4.09 17.93 -9.13
CA ALA A 112 -5.50 17.94 -8.74
C ALA A 112 -5.67 18.05 -7.23
N ILE A 113 -4.91 17.27 -6.44
CA ILE A 113 -4.91 17.32 -4.98
C ILE A 113 -4.52 18.71 -4.48
N LYS A 114 -3.45 19.29 -5.05
CA LYS A 114 -3.01 20.66 -4.72
C LYS A 114 -4.07 21.70 -5.07
N LYS A 115 -4.71 21.58 -6.25
CA LYS A 115 -5.79 22.49 -6.69
C LYS A 115 -6.99 22.42 -5.74
N ALA A 116 -7.30 21.25 -5.18
CA ALA A 116 -8.35 21.07 -4.18
C ALA A 116 -7.98 21.61 -2.78
N GLY A 117 -6.77 22.17 -2.60
CA GLY A 117 -6.30 22.66 -1.30
C GLY A 117 -6.11 21.55 -0.26
N GLN A 118 -5.97 20.31 -0.70
CA GLN A 118 -5.88 19.15 0.17
C GLN A 118 -4.46 18.57 0.19
N HIS A 119 -4.21 17.74 1.19
CA HIS A 119 -3.00 16.93 1.28
C HIS A 119 -3.43 15.47 1.38
N VAL A 120 -3.52 14.77 0.25
CA VAL A 120 -3.87 13.35 0.16
C VAL A 120 -2.67 12.59 -0.40
N PRO A 121 -2.13 11.59 0.29
CA PRO A 121 -1.03 10.76 -0.18
C PRO A 121 -1.41 9.95 -1.42
N ILE A 122 -0.41 9.70 -2.27
CA ILE A 122 -0.57 8.94 -3.50
C ILE A 122 0.14 7.60 -3.37
N ILE A 123 -0.57 6.52 -3.69
CA ILE A 123 -0.03 5.17 -3.85
C ILE A 123 0.16 4.91 -5.35
N ALA A 124 1.40 4.65 -5.77
CA ALA A 124 1.69 4.23 -7.13
C ALA A 124 1.46 2.72 -7.27
N LYS A 125 0.66 2.31 -8.25
CA LYS A 125 0.45 0.89 -8.56
C LYS A 125 1.46 0.46 -9.62
N ILE A 126 2.28 -0.52 -9.28
CA ILE A 126 3.30 -1.09 -10.15
C ILE A 126 2.69 -2.29 -10.88
N GLU A 127 2.35 -2.06 -12.14
CA GLU A 127 1.57 -2.96 -13.01
C GLU A 127 2.25 -3.19 -14.36
N HIS A 128 3.33 -2.47 -14.67
CA HIS A 128 3.95 -2.45 -16.00
C HIS A 128 5.48 -2.56 -15.91
N PRO A 129 6.15 -3.24 -16.85
CA PRO A 129 7.61 -3.39 -16.84
C PRO A 129 8.37 -2.05 -16.81
N ALA A 130 7.90 -1.02 -17.52
CA ALA A 130 8.50 0.31 -17.45
C ALA A 130 8.51 0.91 -16.02
N ALA A 131 7.55 0.53 -15.18
CA ALA A 131 7.57 0.96 -13.77
C ALA A 131 8.70 0.30 -12.97
N LEU A 132 9.11 -0.91 -13.33
CA LEU A 132 10.24 -1.58 -12.70
C LEU A 132 11.58 -0.92 -13.10
N GLU A 133 11.69 -0.50 -14.36
CA GLU A 133 12.87 0.23 -14.86
C GLU A 133 12.99 1.61 -14.22
N ASN A 134 11.87 2.29 -13.95
CA ASN A 134 11.80 3.63 -13.37
C ASN A 134 11.42 3.63 -11.87
N LEU A 135 11.64 2.48 -11.18
CA LEU A 135 11.12 2.27 -9.82
C LEU A 135 11.61 3.34 -8.83
N GLU A 136 12.88 3.68 -8.87
CA GLU A 136 13.50 4.63 -7.94
C GLU A 136 12.82 6.02 -8.02
N GLU A 137 12.64 6.56 -9.23
CA GLU A 137 12.01 7.86 -9.41
C GLU A 137 10.50 7.85 -9.05
N ILE A 138 9.81 6.73 -9.29
CA ILE A 138 8.42 6.55 -8.88
C ILE A 138 8.33 6.56 -7.36
N LEU A 139 9.18 5.80 -6.66
CA LEU A 139 9.21 5.74 -5.21
C LEU A 139 9.58 7.10 -4.59
N ASP A 140 10.46 7.88 -5.23
CA ASP A 140 10.80 9.23 -4.75
C ASP A 140 9.63 10.22 -4.90
N MET A 141 8.73 9.97 -5.85
CA MET A 141 7.57 10.81 -6.12
C MET A 141 6.32 10.37 -5.35
N ALA A 142 6.12 9.09 -5.11
CA ALA A 142 4.95 8.53 -4.43
C ALA A 142 5.02 8.66 -2.90
N ASP A 143 3.90 8.45 -2.23
CA ASP A 143 3.80 8.38 -0.76
C ASP A 143 3.60 6.94 -0.27
N GLY A 144 3.29 6.01 -1.16
CA GLY A 144 3.16 4.58 -0.96
C GLY A 144 3.21 3.85 -2.29
N VAL A 145 3.30 2.53 -2.26
CA VAL A 145 3.34 1.70 -3.47
C VAL A 145 2.46 0.47 -3.32
N MET A 146 1.91 0.01 -4.43
CA MET A 146 1.16 -1.26 -4.49
C MET A 146 1.77 -2.16 -5.56
N VAL A 147 2.08 -3.38 -5.19
CA VAL A 147 2.45 -4.45 -6.11
C VAL A 147 1.17 -5.11 -6.59
N ALA A 148 0.71 -4.77 -7.79
CA ALA A 148 -0.50 -5.32 -8.39
C ALA A 148 -0.13 -6.52 -9.26
N ARG A 149 0.02 -7.69 -8.63
CA ARG A 149 0.62 -8.89 -9.24
C ARG A 149 -0.19 -9.46 -10.40
N GLY A 150 -1.51 -9.28 -10.38
CA GLY A 150 -2.38 -9.71 -11.47
C GLY A 150 -2.01 -9.05 -12.78
N ASP A 151 -2.01 -7.71 -12.81
CA ASP A 151 -1.66 -6.93 -14.00
C ASP A 151 -0.19 -7.08 -14.35
N LEU A 152 0.70 -7.00 -13.35
CA LEU A 152 2.15 -7.15 -13.58
C LEU A 152 2.49 -8.52 -14.17
N GLY A 153 1.84 -9.61 -13.70
CA GLY A 153 2.08 -10.97 -14.19
C GLY A 153 1.51 -11.25 -15.60
N VAL A 154 0.69 -10.32 -16.12
CA VAL A 154 0.27 -10.33 -17.52
C VAL A 154 1.32 -9.65 -18.40
N GLU A 155 2.04 -8.67 -17.85
CA GLU A 155 2.99 -7.82 -18.57
C GLU A 155 4.45 -8.36 -18.54
N ILE A 156 4.81 -9.16 -17.51
CA ILE A 156 6.14 -9.80 -17.40
C ILE A 156 6.01 -11.32 -17.24
N PRO A 157 7.06 -12.10 -17.51
CA PRO A 157 7.07 -13.54 -17.25
C PRO A 157 6.71 -13.84 -15.78
N LEU A 158 5.82 -14.81 -15.54
CA LEU A 158 5.29 -15.12 -14.21
C LEU A 158 6.38 -15.45 -13.19
N GLU A 159 7.45 -16.12 -13.62
CA GLU A 159 8.60 -16.45 -12.78
C GLU A 159 9.40 -15.24 -12.32
N GLN A 160 9.23 -14.07 -12.94
CA GLN A 160 9.88 -12.82 -12.54
C GLN A 160 9.05 -12.02 -11.53
N VAL A 161 7.75 -12.29 -11.40
CA VAL A 161 6.86 -11.55 -10.51
C VAL A 161 7.33 -11.58 -9.04
N PRO A 162 7.77 -12.73 -8.46
CA PRO A 162 8.26 -12.76 -7.08
C PRO A 162 9.50 -11.89 -6.85
N LEU A 163 10.42 -11.84 -7.81
CA LEU A 163 11.62 -11.01 -7.74
C LEU A 163 11.27 -9.52 -7.85
N ALA A 164 10.38 -9.17 -8.79
CA ALA A 164 9.86 -7.81 -8.93
C ALA A 164 9.17 -7.34 -7.65
N GLN A 165 8.31 -8.19 -7.07
CA GLN A 165 7.67 -7.91 -5.78
C GLN A 165 8.68 -7.60 -4.68
N GLN A 166 9.73 -8.42 -4.55
CA GLN A 166 10.77 -8.20 -3.54
C GLN A 166 11.48 -6.87 -3.76
N ASN A 167 11.89 -6.54 -4.98
CA ASN A 167 12.56 -5.29 -5.30
C ASN A 167 11.69 -4.06 -4.98
N ILE A 168 10.39 -4.14 -5.27
CA ILE A 168 9.44 -3.06 -4.95
C ILE A 168 9.31 -2.90 -3.43
N ILE A 169 9.17 -4.01 -2.70
CA ILE A 169 9.07 -4.00 -1.23
C ILE A 169 10.35 -3.38 -0.63
N ASP A 170 11.52 -3.83 -1.05
CA ASP A 170 12.81 -3.35 -0.54
C ASP A 170 13.00 -1.86 -0.78
N GLY A 171 12.68 -1.38 -2.00
CA GLY A 171 12.73 0.04 -2.34
C GLY A 171 11.76 0.90 -1.52
N ALA A 172 10.57 0.39 -1.24
CA ALA A 172 9.59 1.06 -0.39
C ALA A 172 10.03 1.10 1.08
N LEU A 173 10.54 0.00 1.61
CA LEU A 173 11.03 -0.10 2.99
C LEU A 173 12.22 0.83 3.24
N GLN A 174 13.15 0.93 2.30
CA GLN A 174 14.27 1.88 2.39
C GLN A 174 13.80 3.33 2.55
N ARG A 175 12.62 3.64 2.04
CA ARG A 175 11.98 4.97 2.15
C ARG A 175 10.97 5.07 3.29
N GLY A 176 10.76 3.99 4.05
CA GLY A 176 9.74 3.91 5.10
C GLY A 176 8.33 4.15 4.55
N MET A 177 8.06 3.71 3.32
CA MET A 177 6.78 3.89 2.66
C MET A 177 5.87 2.68 2.91
N PRO A 178 4.55 2.89 2.99
CA PRO A 178 3.63 1.77 2.96
C PRO A 178 3.72 1.05 1.61
N VAL A 179 3.77 -0.28 1.66
CA VAL A 179 3.74 -1.17 0.51
C VAL A 179 2.64 -2.20 0.65
N ILE A 180 1.74 -2.24 -0.32
CA ILE A 180 0.60 -3.15 -0.36
C ILE A 180 0.87 -4.21 -1.41
N VAL A 181 0.76 -5.49 -1.03
CA VAL A 181 0.76 -6.59 -2.00
C VAL A 181 -0.69 -6.97 -2.30
N ALA A 182 -1.04 -6.95 -3.57
CA ALA A 182 -2.40 -7.06 -4.05
C ALA A 182 -2.56 -8.16 -5.10
N THR A 183 -3.80 -8.59 -5.27
CA THR A 183 -4.32 -9.56 -6.24
C THR A 183 -3.88 -11.00 -5.99
N GLN A 184 -4.82 -11.92 -6.21
CA GLN A 184 -4.63 -13.38 -6.11
C GLN A 184 -4.07 -13.84 -4.75
N MET A 185 -4.45 -13.16 -3.65
CA MET A 185 -3.96 -13.51 -2.30
C MET A 185 -4.69 -14.74 -1.74
N LEU A 186 -6.02 -14.79 -1.89
CA LEU A 186 -6.89 -15.91 -1.50
C LEU A 186 -7.89 -16.22 -2.62
N ASP A 187 -7.45 -16.19 -3.87
CA ASP A 187 -8.29 -16.29 -5.07
C ASP A 187 -9.22 -17.52 -5.05
N SER A 188 -8.71 -18.65 -4.55
CA SER A 188 -9.52 -19.86 -4.40
C SER A 188 -10.73 -19.66 -3.46
N MET A 189 -10.66 -18.70 -2.53
CA MET A 189 -11.74 -18.39 -1.61
C MET A 189 -12.88 -17.55 -2.25
N ILE A 190 -12.74 -17.14 -3.49
CA ILE A 190 -13.88 -16.63 -4.27
C ILE A 190 -14.99 -17.70 -4.32
N LEU A 191 -14.63 -18.96 -4.53
CA LEU A 191 -15.56 -20.09 -4.68
C LEU A 191 -15.50 -21.10 -3.52
N ASN A 192 -14.42 -21.16 -2.77
CA ASN A 192 -14.19 -22.17 -1.72
C ASN A 192 -14.08 -21.53 -0.34
N SER A 193 -14.54 -22.22 0.69
CA SER A 193 -14.46 -21.76 2.09
C SER A 193 -13.06 -21.91 2.72
N ARG A 194 -12.08 -22.45 1.98
CA ARG A 194 -10.71 -22.67 2.48
C ARG A 194 -9.71 -22.30 1.40
N PRO A 195 -8.59 -21.64 1.77
CA PRO A 195 -7.52 -21.32 0.83
C PRO A 195 -6.68 -22.57 0.53
N THR A 196 -5.90 -22.47 -0.52
CA THR A 196 -4.82 -23.42 -0.79
C THR A 196 -3.62 -23.16 0.12
N ARG A 197 -2.76 -24.17 0.28
CA ARG A 197 -1.49 -24.00 1.02
C ARG A 197 -0.54 -23.03 0.34
N ALA A 198 -0.59 -22.93 -0.98
CA ALA A 198 0.21 -21.99 -1.75
C ALA A 198 -0.17 -20.53 -1.44
N GLU A 199 -1.46 -20.23 -1.39
CA GLU A 199 -1.96 -18.90 -1.02
C GLU A 199 -1.59 -18.50 0.42
N VAL A 200 -1.70 -19.44 1.37
CA VAL A 200 -1.26 -19.20 2.75
C VAL A 200 0.25 -18.89 2.81
N SER A 201 1.06 -19.64 2.06
CA SER A 201 2.52 -19.40 1.99
C SER A 201 2.84 -18.08 1.32
N ASP A 202 2.10 -17.68 0.30
CA ASP A 202 2.29 -16.45 -0.44
C ASP A 202 2.01 -15.22 0.42
N ILE A 203 0.89 -15.20 1.15
CA ILE A 203 0.58 -14.14 2.12
C ILE A 203 1.67 -14.05 3.19
N SER A 204 2.06 -15.21 3.76
CA SER A 204 3.12 -15.25 4.77
C SER A 204 4.43 -14.69 4.23
N ASN A 205 4.82 -15.04 3.00
CA ASN A 205 6.03 -14.52 2.38
C ASN A 205 5.95 -13.00 2.11
N ALA A 206 4.82 -12.50 1.61
CA ALA A 206 4.63 -11.06 1.41
C ALA A 206 4.86 -10.27 2.72
N ILE A 207 4.31 -10.76 3.84
CA ILE A 207 4.48 -10.15 5.16
C ILE A 207 5.93 -10.27 5.64
N ARG A 208 6.56 -11.44 5.49
CA ARG A 208 7.97 -11.67 5.86
C ARG A 208 8.95 -10.78 5.09
N PHE A 209 8.63 -10.49 3.84
CA PHE A 209 9.40 -9.55 3.01
C PHE A 209 9.18 -8.09 3.40
N GLY A 210 8.18 -7.80 4.23
CA GLY A 210 7.95 -6.47 4.79
C GLY A 210 6.78 -5.72 4.14
N ALA A 211 5.87 -6.40 3.45
CA ALA A 211 4.62 -5.77 3.03
C ALA A 211 3.90 -5.18 4.25
N THR A 212 3.48 -3.92 4.15
CA THR A 212 2.76 -3.23 5.23
C THR A 212 1.27 -3.49 5.19
N GLY A 213 0.78 -4.00 4.05
CA GLY A 213 -0.59 -4.41 3.86
C GLY A 213 -0.70 -5.50 2.80
N VAL A 214 -1.71 -6.34 2.93
CA VAL A 214 -2.13 -7.34 1.95
C VAL A 214 -3.58 -7.08 1.57
N MET A 215 -3.92 -7.14 0.28
CA MET A 215 -5.22 -6.72 -0.22
C MET A 215 -6.00 -7.89 -0.80
N LEU A 216 -7.26 -8.02 -0.41
CA LEU A 216 -8.26 -8.85 -1.07
C LEU A 216 -8.98 -8.04 -2.15
N SER A 217 -9.35 -8.68 -3.25
CA SER A 217 -10.04 -8.09 -4.41
C SER A 217 -11.36 -8.81 -4.67
N GLY A 218 -11.36 -9.76 -5.58
CA GLY A 218 -12.53 -10.57 -5.95
C GLY A 218 -13.12 -11.35 -4.77
N GLU A 219 -12.26 -11.80 -3.86
CA GLU A 219 -12.60 -12.58 -2.67
C GLU A 219 -13.64 -11.87 -1.78
N THR A 220 -13.55 -10.54 -1.70
CA THR A 220 -14.46 -9.71 -0.91
C THR A 220 -15.48 -8.95 -1.75
N ALA A 221 -15.16 -8.64 -3.02
CA ALA A 221 -16.03 -7.85 -3.88
C ALA A 221 -17.16 -8.67 -4.52
N SER A 222 -16.91 -9.94 -4.86
CA SER A 222 -17.85 -10.80 -5.59
C SER A 222 -17.80 -12.27 -5.16
N GLY A 223 -16.89 -12.63 -4.24
CA GLY A 223 -16.76 -14.00 -3.75
C GLY A 223 -17.91 -14.47 -2.85
N ASN A 224 -18.03 -15.79 -2.71
CA ASN A 224 -19.04 -16.42 -1.88
C ASN A 224 -18.72 -16.35 -0.36
N TYR A 225 -17.46 -16.08 0.00
CA TYR A 225 -16.97 -16.13 1.39
C TYR A 225 -16.23 -14.86 1.82
N PRO A 226 -16.83 -13.64 1.68
CA PRO A 226 -16.10 -12.38 1.88
C PRO A 226 -15.59 -12.21 3.32
N LEU A 227 -16.41 -12.47 4.33
CA LEU A 227 -16.01 -12.36 5.74
C LEU A 227 -14.93 -13.38 6.11
N LEU A 228 -15.10 -14.63 5.68
CA LEU A 228 -14.16 -15.70 5.96
C LEU A 228 -12.79 -15.44 5.30
N SER A 229 -12.78 -14.81 4.13
CA SER A 229 -11.54 -14.41 3.44
C SER A 229 -10.77 -13.38 4.28
N VAL A 230 -11.45 -12.37 4.82
CA VAL A 230 -10.81 -11.37 5.70
C VAL A 230 -10.30 -12.01 6.99
N GLU A 231 -11.10 -12.86 7.64
CA GLU A 231 -10.70 -13.57 8.84
C GLU A 231 -9.50 -14.49 8.60
N THR A 232 -9.50 -15.20 7.48
CA THR A 232 -8.40 -16.09 7.10
C THR A 232 -7.12 -15.31 6.85
N MET A 233 -7.19 -14.22 6.11
CA MET A 233 -6.04 -13.35 5.86
C MET A 233 -5.49 -12.78 7.17
N ALA A 234 -6.34 -12.31 8.07
CA ALA A 234 -5.94 -11.80 9.39
C ALA A 234 -5.25 -12.89 10.23
N LYS A 235 -5.79 -14.11 10.26
CA LYS A 235 -5.17 -15.24 10.97
C LYS A 235 -3.78 -15.58 10.43
N ILE A 236 -3.61 -15.58 9.10
CA ILE A 236 -2.30 -15.83 8.46
C ILE A 236 -1.32 -14.71 8.83
N ALA A 237 -1.77 -13.45 8.76
CA ALA A 237 -0.93 -12.30 9.10
C ALA A 237 -0.45 -12.37 10.56
N ILE A 238 -1.35 -12.56 11.52
CA ILE A 238 -1.03 -12.68 12.95
C ILE A 238 -0.05 -13.84 13.20
N ALA A 239 -0.33 -15.02 12.64
CA ALA A 239 0.54 -16.18 12.83
C ALA A 239 1.94 -15.95 12.23
N THR A 240 2.02 -15.25 11.09
CA THR A 240 3.29 -14.90 10.46
C THR A 240 4.08 -13.91 11.31
N GLU A 241 3.44 -12.84 11.77
CA GLU A 241 4.07 -11.80 12.59
C GLU A 241 4.58 -12.34 13.93
N GLN A 242 3.85 -13.26 14.55
CA GLN A 242 4.31 -13.95 15.77
C GLN A 242 5.58 -14.79 15.57
N GLY A 243 5.81 -15.28 14.37
CA GLY A 243 7.01 -16.05 14.00
C GLY A 243 8.17 -15.20 13.44
N LEU A 244 8.00 -13.87 13.35
CA LEU A 244 9.08 -12.99 12.92
C LEU A 244 9.95 -12.56 14.10
N ASP A 245 11.26 -12.75 13.98
CA ASP A 245 12.20 -12.11 14.88
C ASP A 245 12.14 -10.58 14.66
N SER A 246 12.04 -9.82 15.74
CA SER A 246 11.90 -8.36 15.74
C SER A 246 13.16 -7.58 15.28
N ALA A 247 14.03 -8.22 14.52
CA ALA A 247 15.24 -7.62 13.96
C ALA A 247 14.92 -6.97 12.59
N GLY A 248 14.10 -5.93 12.59
CA GLY A 248 13.84 -5.14 11.40
C GLY A 248 15.09 -4.40 10.92
N ALA A 249 15.37 -4.46 9.62
CA ALA A 249 16.42 -3.68 9.00
C ALA A 249 16.15 -2.18 9.20
N ILE A 250 17.17 -1.43 9.61
CA ILE A 250 17.08 0.03 9.72
C ILE A 250 16.95 0.60 8.31
N PRO A 251 15.86 1.27 7.96
CA PRO A 251 15.72 1.88 6.64
C PRO A 251 16.83 2.91 6.42
N SER A 252 17.73 2.70 5.47
CA SER A 252 18.93 3.54 5.27
C SER A 252 18.72 4.74 4.33
N GLY A 253 17.63 4.76 3.55
CA GLY A 253 17.52 5.54 2.33
C GLY A 253 16.98 6.97 2.40
N LEU A 254 16.41 7.47 3.51
CA LEU A 254 15.72 8.76 3.47
C LEU A 254 16.63 9.95 3.80
N ALA A 255 16.98 10.74 2.79
CA ALA A 255 17.52 12.10 2.98
C ALA A 255 16.51 13.05 3.66
N ARG A 256 15.20 12.80 3.51
CA ARG A 256 14.11 13.52 4.19
C ARG A 256 13.97 13.07 5.64
N TYR A 257 13.74 14.00 6.56
CA TYR A 257 13.44 13.75 7.99
C TYR A 257 14.58 13.12 8.82
N LYS A 258 15.85 13.43 8.52
CA LYS A 258 17.01 12.85 9.24
C LYS A 258 16.88 12.92 10.77
N ALA A 259 16.50 14.08 11.33
CA ALA A 259 16.33 14.25 12.78
C ALA A 259 15.18 13.38 13.34
N THR A 260 14.00 13.38 12.70
CA THR A 260 12.86 12.56 13.12
C THR A 260 13.19 11.07 13.07
N ARG A 261 13.97 10.61 12.08
CA ARG A 261 14.45 9.22 12.01
C ARG A 261 15.38 8.86 13.17
N ALA A 262 16.33 9.72 13.48
CA ALA A 262 17.23 9.49 14.62
C ALA A 262 16.43 9.37 15.93
N VAL A 263 15.44 10.23 16.12
CA VAL A 263 14.54 10.18 17.28
C VAL A 263 13.69 8.91 17.26
N ALA A 264 13.13 8.51 16.10
CA ALA A 264 12.36 7.29 15.97
C ALA A 264 13.20 6.05 16.33
N HIS A 265 14.42 5.97 15.79
CA HIS A 265 15.36 4.89 16.11
C HIS A 265 15.70 4.83 17.60
N ALA A 266 16.10 5.95 18.18
CA ALA A 266 16.43 6.03 19.62
C ALA A 266 15.22 5.67 20.50
N GLY A 267 14.01 6.08 20.11
CA GLY A 267 12.78 5.73 20.83
C GLY A 267 12.44 4.24 20.76
N VAL A 268 12.68 3.59 19.62
CA VAL A 268 12.51 2.13 19.47
C VAL A 268 13.54 1.38 20.33
N GLU A 269 14.79 1.79 20.30
CA GLU A 269 15.86 1.17 21.13
C GLU A 269 15.57 1.35 22.63
N LEU A 270 15.13 2.53 23.03
CA LEU A 270 14.71 2.77 24.42
C LEU A 270 13.56 1.85 24.79
N ALA A 271 12.54 1.70 23.94
CA ALA A 271 11.38 0.85 24.21
C ALA A 271 11.79 -0.63 24.38
N LYS A 272 12.67 -1.14 23.51
CA LYS A 272 13.18 -2.51 23.60
C LYS A 272 14.00 -2.72 24.88
N THR A 273 14.94 -1.83 25.17
CA THR A 273 15.84 -1.94 26.32
C THR A 273 15.10 -1.80 27.67
N SER A 274 14.08 -0.95 27.73
CA SER A 274 13.30 -0.72 28.94
C SER A 274 12.14 -1.70 29.14
N ASN A 275 11.94 -2.67 28.22
CA ASN A 275 10.80 -3.56 28.20
C ASN A 275 9.45 -2.79 28.22
N ALA A 276 9.36 -1.71 27.44
CA ALA A 276 8.12 -0.99 27.26
C ALA A 276 7.13 -1.84 26.48
N VAL A 277 5.87 -1.85 26.92
CA VAL A 277 4.82 -2.66 26.27
C VAL A 277 4.21 -1.96 25.07
N ARG A 278 4.45 -0.65 24.92
CA ARG A 278 3.87 0.17 23.83
C ARG A 278 4.70 1.41 23.54
N LEU A 279 4.72 1.79 22.27
CA LEU A 279 5.21 3.08 21.79
C LEU A 279 4.00 4.01 21.56
N ILE A 280 4.02 5.21 22.14
CA ILE A 280 2.96 6.23 21.94
C ILE A 280 3.56 7.37 21.14
N VAL A 281 3.08 7.59 19.91
CA VAL A 281 3.71 8.52 18.98
C VAL A 281 2.73 9.63 18.60
N ALA A 282 2.99 10.84 19.07
CA ALA A 282 2.22 12.01 18.70
C ALA A 282 2.51 12.42 17.25
N THR A 283 1.46 12.72 16.50
CA THR A 283 1.62 13.06 15.08
C THR A 283 0.52 13.98 14.57
N GLU A 284 0.87 14.90 13.69
CA GLU A 284 -0.06 15.78 13.00
C GLU A 284 -0.50 15.21 11.64
N HIS A 285 0.38 14.44 10.96
CA HIS A 285 0.17 13.96 9.60
C HIS A 285 0.45 12.46 9.39
N GLY A 286 0.89 11.73 10.40
CA GLY A 286 1.25 10.32 10.31
C GLY A 286 2.73 10.04 10.02
N ASN A 287 3.59 11.04 9.87
CA ASN A 287 5.00 10.84 9.51
C ASN A 287 5.82 10.17 10.61
N ALA A 288 5.68 10.61 11.87
CA ALA A 288 6.44 10.04 12.98
C ALA A 288 6.09 8.55 13.23
N PRO A 289 4.82 8.14 13.33
CA PRO A 289 4.45 6.72 13.42
C PRO A 289 4.98 5.88 12.26
N ARG A 290 4.97 6.43 11.02
CA ARG A 290 5.52 5.76 9.85
C ARG A 290 7.01 5.44 10.01
N LEU A 291 7.79 6.40 10.49
CA LEU A 291 9.23 6.21 10.70
C LEU A 291 9.50 5.23 11.85
N VAL A 292 8.69 5.24 12.92
CA VAL A 292 8.79 4.28 14.02
C VAL A 292 8.42 2.87 13.55
N ALA A 293 7.32 2.72 12.81
CA ALA A 293 6.87 1.43 12.25
C ALA A 293 7.89 0.84 11.27
N GLY A 294 8.58 1.68 10.49
CA GLY A 294 9.64 1.25 9.58
C GLY A 294 10.82 0.55 10.27
N HIS A 295 11.00 0.72 11.58
CA HIS A 295 11.99 -0.02 12.37
C HIS A 295 11.48 -1.40 12.84
N GLN A 296 10.24 -1.79 12.54
CA GLN A 296 9.62 -3.06 12.92
C GLN A 296 9.93 -3.43 14.39
N PRO A 297 9.50 -2.59 15.37
CA PRO A 297 9.97 -2.74 16.75
C PRO A 297 9.52 -4.04 17.44
N GLY A 298 8.53 -4.75 16.89
CA GLY A 298 7.89 -5.88 17.58
C GLY A 298 7.05 -5.45 18.78
N ILE A 299 6.92 -4.15 19.02
CA ILE A 299 6.16 -3.53 20.12
C ILE A 299 5.00 -2.76 19.48
N PRO A 300 3.76 -2.89 19.95
CA PRO A 300 2.61 -2.12 19.46
C PRO A 300 2.85 -0.61 19.49
N ILE A 301 2.44 0.08 18.44
CA ILE A 301 2.57 1.52 18.28
C ILE A 301 1.18 2.15 18.28
N THR A 302 0.95 3.14 19.14
CA THR A 302 -0.26 3.96 19.08
C THR A 302 0.08 5.36 18.57
N ALA A 303 -0.48 5.71 17.44
CA ALA A 303 -0.44 7.08 16.93
C ALA A 303 -1.49 7.94 17.63
N VAL A 304 -1.05 9.04 18.21
CA VAL A 304 -1.93 10.02 18.88
C VAL A 304 -2.04 11.27 18.02
N SER A 305 -3.25 11.64 17.64
CA SER A 305 -3.49 12.81 16.80
C SER A 305 -4.83 13.47 17.15
N ASP A 306 -4.94 14.77 16.94
CA ASP A 306 -6.20 15.52 16.95
C ASP A 306 -6.92 15.46 15.58
N ARG A 307 -6.27 14.90 14.56
CA ARG A 307 -6.73 14.86 13.16
C ARG A 307 -7.19 13.48 12.75
N ILE A 308 -8.47 13.34 12.44
CA ILE A 308 -9.06 12.08 11.97
C ILE A 308 -8.35 11.51 10.73
N ARG A 309 -7.91 12.37 9.80
CA ARG A 309 -7.18 11.92 8.61
C ARG A 309 -5.82 11.30 8.94
N ALA A 310 -5.09 11.86 9.91
CA ALA A 310 -3.83 11.27 10.36
C ALA A 310 -4.06 9.90 11.01
N ALA A 311 -5.08 9.80 11.87
CA ALA A 311 -5.46 8.55 12.53
C ALA A 311 -5.84 7.45 11.53
N ARG A 312 -6.55 7.79 10.45
CA ARG A 312 -6.91 6.84 9.37
C ARG A 312 -5.70 6.41 8.55
N ARG A 313 -4.83 7.34 8.19
CA ARG A 313 -3.66 7.06 7.34
C ARG A 313 -2.68 6.09 7.96
N VAL A 314 -2.47 6.17 9.27
CA VAL A 314 -1.53 5.28 9.95
C VAL A 314 -2.01 3.82 10.02
N GLN A 315 -3.28 3.54 9.69
CA GLN A 315 -3.80 2.17 9.64
C GLN A 315 -3.17 1.30 8.55
N LEU A 316 -2.50 1.90 7.56
CA LEU A 316 -1.71 1.16 6.56
C LEU A 316 -0.30 0.81 7.04
N LEU A 317 0.05 1.15 8.28
CA LEU A 317 1.37 0.88 8.86
C LEU A 317 1.32 -0.38 9.73
N PRO A 318 2.33 -1.27 9.65
CA PRO A 318 2.35 -2.49 10.43
C PRO A 318 2.47 -2.19 11.93
N GLY A 319 1.66 -2.88 12.74
CA GLY A 319 1.68 -2.76 14.20
C GLY A 319 1.25 -1.40 14.74
N VAL A 320 0.63 -0.54 13.93
CA VAL A 320 0.17 0.80 14.32
C VAL A 320 -1.34 0.83 14.48
N ASP A 321 -1.78 1.16 15.66
CA ASP A 321 -3.14 1.62 15.92
C ASP A 321 -3.18 3.14 16.14
N SER A 322 -4.37 3.72 16.29
CA SER A 322 -4.50 5.16 16.52
C SER A 322 -5.59 5.50 17.51
N ILE A 323 -5.40 6.64 18.18
CA ILE A 323 -6.42 7.28 18.98
C ILE A 323 -6.50 8.76 18.63
N ILE A 324 -7.71 9.32 18.74
CA ILE A 324 -7.94 10.74 18.54
C ILE A 324 -8.02 11.40 19.90
N ILE A 325 -7.02 12.23 20.19
CA ILE A 325 -6.94 13.02 21.43
C ILE A 325 -6.84 14.48 21.03
N LYS A 326 -7.70 15.29 21.63
CA LYS A 326 -7.62 16.75 21.47
C LYS A 326 -6.27 17.23 21.99
N GLU A 327 -5.59 18.05 21.20
CA GLU A 327 -4.30 18.61 21.59
C GLU A 327 -4.45 19.49 22.85
N HIS A 328 -3.63 19.24 23.83
CA HIS A 328 -3.54 20.04 25.05
C HIS A 328 -2.36 21.01 24.93
N GLN A 329 -2.41 22.11 25.70
CA GLN A 329 -1.32 23.10 25.69
C GLN A 329 0.03 22.52 26.14
N ARG A 330 -0.01 21.53 27.04
CA ARG A 330 1.20 20.80 27.48
C ARG A 330 1.22 19.41 26.86
N GLY A 331 2.33 19.03 26.29
CA GLY A 331 2.51 17.69 25.71
C GLY A 331 2.37 16.56 26.74
N SER A 332 2.69 16.81 28.04
CA SER A 332 2.43 15.89 29.15
C SER A 332 0.95 15.57 29.31
N ASP A 333 0.09 16.58 29.20
CA ASP A 333 -1.35 16.43 29.38
C ASP A 333 -1.96 15.63 28.21
N THR A 334 -1.44 15.84 27.00
CA THR A 334 -1.79 15.03 25.83
C THR A 334 -1.40 13.56 26.00
N MET A 335 -0.20 13.30 26.57
CA MET A 335 0.25 11.93 26.85
C MET A 335 -0.56 11.29 27.98
N GLN A 336 -0.88 12.03 29.04
CA GLN A 336 -1.75 11.54 30.10
C GLN A 336 -3.14 11.16 29.55
N ALA A 337 -3.73 12.02 28.72
CA ALA A 337 -5.02 11.73 28.08
C ALA A 337 -4.94 10.48 27.17
N ALA A 338 -3.85 10.31 26.44
CA ALA A 338 -3.61 9.15 25.60
C ALA A 338 -3.50 7.87 26.43
N VAL A 339 -2.72 7.89 27.51
CA VAL A 339 -2.58 6.73 28.41
C VAL A 339 -3.92 6.41 29.09
N SER A 340 -4.67 7.41 29.54
CA SER A 340 -5.99 7.20 30.15
C SER A 340 -6.97 6.54 29.17
N ALA A 341 -6.97 6.93 27.89
CA ALA A 341 -7.79 6.30 26.87
C ALA A 341 -7.38 4.84 26.60
N LEU A 342 -6.07 4.57 26.54
CA LEU A 342 -5.53 3.22 26.32
C LEU A 342 -5.76 2.28 27.52
N LEU A 343 -5.78 2.81 28.74
CA LEU A 343 -6.17 2.07 29.95
C LEU A 343 -7.67 1.72 29.90
N ALA A 344 -8.51 2.70 29.53
CA ALA A 344 -9.95 2.52 29.48
C ALA A 344 -10.40 1.44 28.48
N ASP A 345 -9.69 1.29 27.37
CA ASP A 345 -9.99 0.27 26.35
C ASP A 345 -9.13 -1.01 26.47
N GLY A 346 -8.38 -1.16 27.57
CA GLY A 346 -7.64 -2.38 27.90
C GLY A 346 -6.37 -2.63 27.08
N ARG A 347 -5.87 -1.62 26.38
CA ARG A 347 -4.61 -1.72 25.62
C ARG A 347 -3.37 -1.47 26.49
N LEU A 348 -3.54 -0.95 27.69
CA LEU A 348 -2.51 -0.77 28.73
C LEU A 348 -3.03 -1.21 30.10
N ASN A 349 -2.11 -1.52 31.00
CA ASN A 349 -2.40 -1.88 32.38
C ASN A 349 -1.63 -0.96 33.33
N LEU A 350 -2.10 -0.89 34.60
CA LEU A 350 -1.36 -0.22 35.66
C LEU A 350 -0.01 -0.92 35.90
N GLY A 351 1.05 -0.15 36.05
CA GLY A 351 2.43 -0.65 36.17
C GLY A 351 3.18 -0.79 34.86
N ASP A 352 2.50 -0.73 33.72
CA ASP A 352 3.13 -0.80 32.40
C ASP A 352 4.13 0.36 32.18
N ARG A 353 5.16 0.08 31.38
CA ARG A 353 6.08 1.08 30.86
C ARG A 353 5.76 1.38 29.42
N VAL A 354 5.76 2.67 29.06
CA VAL A 354 5.54 3.13 27.69
C VAL A 354 6.61 4.13 27.29
N VAL A 355 6.97 4.14 26.02
CA VAL A 355 7.86 5.16 25.46
C VAL A 355 7.06 6.09 24.58
N ALA A 356 7.05 7.37 24.92
CA ALA A 356 6.39 8.42 24.16
C ALA A 356 7.38 9.15 23.23
N ILE A 357 6.97 9.34 22.00
CA ILE A 357 7.71 10.09 20.97
C ILE A 357 6.84 11.25 20.52
N SER A 358 7.34 12.48 20.65
CA SER A 358 6.57 13.68 20.34
C SER A 358 7.43 14.82 19.80
N GLY A 359 6.80 15.87 19.28
CA GLY A 359 7.43 17.16 19.04
C GLY A 359 7.63 17.92 20.35
N SER A 360 8.60 18.86 20.37
CA SER A 360 8.77 19.80 21.48
C SER A 360 7.97 21.09 21.18
N PRO A 361 7.38 21.73 22.20
CA PRO A 361 6.79 23.07 22.05
C PRO A 361 7.76 24.12 21.54
N LEU A 362 9.07 23.88 21.70
CA LEU A 362 10.15 24.76 21.26
C LEU A 362 10.67 24.40 19.85
N ALA A 363 10.20 23.28 19.25
CA ALA A 363 10.59 22.87 17.91
C ALA A 363 9.69 23.52 16.85
N MET A 364 10.18 23.61 15.63
CA MET A 364 9.36 23.97 14.46
C MET A 364 8.17 23.00 14.38
N ARG A 365 6.96 23.50 14.06
CA ARG A 365 5.77 22.67 13.86
C ARG A 365 6.09 21.49 12.93
N GLY A 366 5.72 20.30 13.34
CA GLY A 366 5.95 19.05 12.58
C GLY A 366 7.30 18.37 12.82
N ALA A 367 8.18 18.89 13.68
CA ALA A 367 9.45 18.24 14.04
C ALA A 367 9.26 17.34 15.27
N THR A 368 9.56 16.05 15.12
CA THR A 368 9.64 15.10 16.22
C THR A 368 11.02 15.19 16.85
N SER A 369 11.12 15.52 18.14
CA SER A 369 12.40 15.85 18.79
C SER A 369 12.51 15.35 20.23
N THR A 370 11.47 14.73 20.76
CA THR A 370 11.43 14.36 22.19
C THR A 370 11.08 12.89 22.35
N ILE A 371 11.83 12.21 23.19
CA ILE A 371 11.56 10.85 23.65
C ILE A 371 11.44 10.90 25.16
N ARG A 372 10.41 10.27 25.71
CA ARG A 372 10.22 10.14 27.16
C ARG A 372 9.74 8.73 27.48
N MET A 373 10.25 8.18 28.57
CA MET A 373 9.76 6.94 29.14
C MET A 373 8.84 7.27 30.32
N TYR A 374 7.71 6.60 30.37
CA TYR A 374 6.76 6.74 31.47
C TYR A 374 6.43 5.38 32.06
N ARG A 375 6.20 5.38 33.37
CA ARG A 375 5.53 4.29 34.09
C ARG A 375 4.12 4.71 34.42
N ILE A 376 3.18 3.80 34.32
CA ILE A 376 1.78 4.03 34.66
C ILE A 376 1.62 3.67 36.13
N GLU A 377 1.29 4.65 36.95
CA GLU A 377 1.11 4.48 38.40
C GLU A 377 -0.24 3.82 38.74
N LYS A 378 -0.42 3.41 40.02
CA LYS A 378 -1.62 2.72 40.47
C LYS A 378 -2.91 3.55 40.36
N ASP A 379 -2.80 4.86 40.31
CA ASP A 379 -3.91 5.80 40.10
C ASP A 379 -4.14 6.16 38.61
N GLY A 380 -3.37 5.54 37.70
CA GLY A 380 -3.44 5.79 36.27
C GLY A 380 -2.68 7.03 35.78
N THR A 381 -1.99 7.73 36.70
CA THR A 381 -1.09 8.84 36.30
C THR A 381 0.19 8.33 35.65
N ILE A 382 0.81 9.14 34.79
CA ILE A 382 2.12 8.83 34.21
C ILE A 382 3.21 9.54 35.00
N LEU A 383 4.22 8.78 35.42
CA LEU A 383 5.43 9.31 36.04
C LEU A 383 6.61 9.09 35.09
N GLY A 384 7.49 10.08 34.93
CA GLY A 384 8.75 9.87 34.23
C GLY A 384 9.51 8.76 34.92
N ALA A 385 9.84 7.69 34.18
CA ALA A 385 10.64 6.60 34.72
C ALA A 385 12.12 6.99 34.66
N GLU A 386 12.83 6.76 35.77
CA GLU A 386 14.29 6.88 35.85
C GLU A 386 15.00 5.78 35.05
#